data_bc9235a50c2f11c937584b3fdd60d6bd
#
_entry.id   bc9235a50c2f11c937584b3fdd60d6bd
#
_cell.length_a   1.000
_cell.length_b   1.000
_cell.length_c   1.000
_cell.angle_alpha   90.00
_cell.angle_beta   90.00
_cell.angle_gamma   90.00
#
_symmetry.space_group_name_H-M   'P 1'
#
loop_
_entity.id
_entity.type
_entity.pdbx_description
1 polymer ?
#
loop_
_entity_poly.entity_id
_entity_poly.type
_entity_poly.pdbx_seq_one_letter_code
_entity_poly.pdbx_strand_id
1 'polypeptide(L)'
;MTERSETHRKLDAFSQHLLDACRFVLVSPSLSANIGSAVRALTTMGIPDLMVAAPRDAAFREDAGALALAAGAEARLAQVGSRPGLDAALADCQLAVAVSAEGREFGPPPAFPGPLCAEVLDMLSAGQVQRVAFVFGTERTGLGTAEMARCQRWLTIPADADYSSLNLAQAVQIVAFSLRQAVLERDAARAMTHGDSASGGALGGELARAVDGYPTDVCGCGDEASLVAGMRHDGSRGVRPSERLADLGAVEGLYRHAESSLAALGTLDPARPRRLMARLRHLFGRTSLTAAEVDLLRGICRDIDRRTKGAQSAATGSAMPSAKDMT
;
A
#
# COMPACT_ATOMS: atom_id res chain seq x y z
N MET A 1 -34.97 -22.09 -10.19
CA MET A 1 -33.85 -21.37 -9.54
C MET A 1 -32.60 -22.06 -10.04
N THR A 2 -31.95 -21.48 -11.05
CA THR A 2 -30.73 -22.01 -11.66
C THR A 2 -29.57 -21.90 -10.66
N GLU A 3 -28.94 -23.03 -10.35
CA GLU A 3 -27.68 -23.07 -9.61
C GLU A 3 -26.71 -22.10 -10.26
N ARG A 4 -26.35 -21.01 -9.52
CA ARG A 4 -25.31 -20.12 -9.96
C ARG A 4 -24.00 -20.94 -9.92
N SER A 5 -23.35 -21.04 -11.08
CA SER A 5 -22.07 -21.69 -11.26
C SER A 5 -21.10 -21.32 -10.11
N GLU A 6 -20.29 -22.27 -9.66
CA GLU A 6 -19.26 -22.08 -8.60
C GLU A 6 -18.35 -20.87 -8.85
N THR A 7 -18.16 -20.50 -10.11
CA THR A 7 -17.38 -19.32 -10.54
C THR A 7 -17.96 -17.97 -10.09
N HIS A 8 -19.24 -17.90 -9.72
CA HIS A 8 -19.93 -16.67 -9.28
C HIS A 8 -20.33 -16.74 -7.80
N ARG A 9 -19.57 -17.48 -7.00
CA ARG A 9 -19.83 -17.66 -5.57
C ARG A 9 -19.73 -16.34 -4.80
N LYS A 10 -20.70 -16.08 -3.92
CA LYS A 10 -20.57 -15.06 -2.88
C LYS A 10 -19.44 -15.46 -1.93
N LEU A 11 -18.55 -14.53 -1.61
CA LEU A 11 -17.56 -14.71 -0.57
C LEU A 11 -18.25 -14.82 0.81
N ASP A 12 -17.64 -15.53 1.73
CA ASP A 12 -18.05 -15.48 3.13
C ASP A 12 -17.74 -14.11 3.75
N ALA A 13 -18.23 -13.85 4.97
CA ALA A 13 -18.06 -12.57 5.63
C ALA A 13 -16.58 -12.24 5.91
N PHE A 14 -15.76 -13.24 6.22
CA PHE A 14 -14.34 -13.05 6.48
C PHE A 14 -13.59 -12.68 5.20
N SER A 15 -13.80 -13.44 4.14
CA SER A 15 -13.18 -13.22 2.83
C SER A 15 -13.61 -11.90 2.21
N GLN A 16 -14.88 -11.50 2.39
CA GLN A 16 -15.33 -10.17 1.99
C GLN A 16 -14.65 -9.06 2.81
N HIS A 17 -14.49 -9.24 4.12
CA HIS A 17 -13.80 -8.28 4.98
C HIS A 17 -12.35 -8.02 4.52
N LEU A 18 -11.63 -9.04 4.01
CA LEU A 18 -10.29 -8.84 3.45
C LEU A 18 -10.30 -7.94 2.22
N LEU A 19 -11.30 -8.07 1.34
CA LEU A 19 -11.45 -7.18 0.18
C LEU A 19 -11.90 -5.77 0.59
N ASP A 20 -12.75 -5.64 1.62
CA ASP A 20 -13.21 -4.35 2.15
C ASP A 20 -12.04 -3.55 2.79
N ALA A 21 -11.01 -4.25 3.24
CA ALA A 21 -9.79 -3.65 3.77
C ALA A 21 -8.81 -3.16 2.67
N CYS A 22 -9.09 -3.46 1.40
CA CYS A 22 -8.27 -3.06 0.26
C CYS A 22 -8.84 -1.78 -0.38
N ARG A 23 -8.09 -0.68 -0.26
CA ARG A 23 -8.39 0.61 -0.93
C ARG A 23 -7.65 0.68 -2.26
N PHE A 24 -8.32 1.15 -3.31
CA PHE A 24 -7.69 1.53 -4.57
C PHE A 24 -7.59 3.05 -4.64
N VAL A 25 -6.42 3.58 -4.96
CA VAL A 25 -6.17 5.03 -5.02
C VAL A 25 -5.71 5.41 -6.42
N LEU A 26 -6.49 6.23 -7.12
CA LEU A 26 -6.11 6.81 -8.40
C LEU A 26 -5.53 8.20 -8.17
N VAL A 27 -4.27 8.44 -8.54
CA VAL A 27 -3.59 9.71 -8.34
C VAL A 27 -3.73 10.57 -9.59
N SER A 28 -4.42 11.70 -9.45
CA SER A 28 -4.61 12.70 -10.53
C SER A 28 -4.99 12.09 -11.88
N PRO A 29 -6.01 11.21 -11.94
CA PRO A 29 -6.41 10.58 -13.19
C PRO A 29 -6.76 11.64 -14.22
N SER A 30 -6.30 11.44 -15.48
CA SER A 30 -6.43 12.44 -16.53
C SER A 30 -7.83 12.47 -17.14
N LEU A 31 -8.52 11.32 -17.13
CA LEU A 31 -9.83 11.14 -17.75
C LEU A 31 -10.82 10.59 -16.71
N SER A 32 -11.92 11.31 -16.48
CA SER A 32 -13.02 10.85 -15.61
C SER A 32 -13.59 9.51 -16.08
N ALA A 33 -13.59 9.23 -17.38
CA ALA A 33 -13.98 7.95 -17.97
C ALA A 33 -13.19 6.74 -17.41
N ASN A 34 -11.90 6.90 -17.12
CA ASN A 34 -11.10 5.85 -16.48
C ASN A 34 -11.54 5.60 -15.02
N ILE A 35 -12.02 6.63 -14.31
CA ILE A 35 -12.61 6.46 -12.97
C ILE A 35 -13.87 5.61 -13.06
N GLY A 36 -14.77 5.90 -14.00
CA GLY A 36 -15.97 5.10 -14.25
C GLY A 36 -15.64 3.63 -14.55
N SER A 37 -14.69 3.39 -15.46
CA SER A 37 -14.20 2.05 -15.78
C SER A 37 -13.60 1.33 -14.58
N ALA A 38 -12.83 2.02 -13.74
CA ALA A 38 -12.26 1.47 -12.51
C ALA A 38 -13.35 1.10 -11.50
N VAL A 39 -14.37 1.94 -11.33
CA VAL A 39 -15.54 1.63 -10.48
C VAL A 39 -16.21 0.34 -10.94
N ARG A 40 -16.45 0.17 -12.24
CA ARG A 40 -17.01 -1.05 -12.79
C ARG A 40 -16.14 -2.27 -12.52
N ALA A 41 -14.83 -2.15 -12.75
CA ALA A 41 -13.86 -3.21 -12.49
C ALA A 41 -13.88 -3.66 -11.03
N LEU A 42 -13.81 -2.73 -10.09
CA LEU A 42 -13.87 -3.01 -8.65
C LEU A 42 -15.22 -3.59 -8.21
N THR A 43 -16.30 -3.09 -8.77
CA THR A 43 -17.65 -3.62 -8.49
C THR A 43 -17.76 -5.08 -8.90
N THR A 44 -17.25 -5.45 -10.08
CA THR A 44 -17.22 -6.82 -10.58
C THR A 44 -16.42 -7.75 -9.67
N MET A 45 -15.35 -7.25 -9.06
CA MET A 45 -14.48 -8.01 -8.16
C MET A 45 -14.92 -7.96 -6.69
N GLY A 46 -15.95 -7.18 -6.34
CA GLY A 46 -16.48 -7.06 -4.97
C GLY A 46 -15.62 -6.23 -4.03
N ILE A 47 -14.78 -5.31 -4.56
CA ILE A 47 -13.93 -4.41 -3.79
C ILE A 47 -14.61 -3.04 -3.67
N PRO A 48 -14.93 -2.57 -2.43
CA PRO A 48 -15.77 -1.37 -2.27
C PRO A 48 -15.01 -0.06 -2.29
N ASP A 49 -13.76 0.01 -1.84
CA ASP A 49 -13.06 1.27 -1.52
C ASP A 49 -12.23 1.78 -2.70
N LEU A 50 -12.77 2.77 -3.42
CA LEU A 50 -12.06 3.55 -4.43
C LEU A 50 -11.94 4.99 -3.96
N MET A 51 -10.73 5.54 -4.02
CA MET A 51 -10.37 6.90 -3.66
C MET A 51 -9.67 7.59 -4.83
N VAL A 52 -10.04 8.83 -5.12
CA VAL A 52 -9.29 9.69 -6.05
C VAL A 52 -8.49 10.71 -5.29
N ALA A 53 -7.16 10.67 -5.41
CA ALA A 53 -6.25 11.64 -4.83
C ALA A 53 -5.94 12.74 -5.84
N ALA A 54 -6.13 14.01 -5.45
CA ALA A 54 -5.94 15.18 -6.30
C ALA A 54 -6.68 15.07 -7.66
N PRO A 55 -8.01 14.89 -7.68
CA PRO A 55 -8.75 14.78 -8.93
C PRO A 55 -8.53 16.02 -9.80
N ARG A 56 -8.26 15.83 -11.09
CA ARG A 56 -8.16 16.96 -12.05
C ARG A 56 -9.50 17.58 -12.32
N ASP A 57 -10.55 16.77 -12.38
CA ASP A 57 -11.92 17.18 -12.45
C ASP A 57 -12.60 16.87 -11.11
N ALA A 58 -13.01 17.88 -10.38
CA ALA A 58 -13.71 17.72 -9.11
C ALA A 58 -15.13 17.15 -9.30
N ALA A 59 -15.73 17.36 -10.48
CA ALA A 59 -17.07 16.90 -10.84
C ALA A 59 -17.05 15.54 -11.57
N PHE A 60 -15.97 14.77 -11.46
CA PHE A 60 -15.80 13.49 -12.17
C PHE A 60 -16.95 12.51 -11.97
N ARG A 61 -17.72 12.63 -10.87
CA ARG A 61 -18.84 11.74 -10.56
C ARG A 61 -20.06 11.97 -11.45
N GLU A 62 -20.20 13.20 -11.94
CA GLU A 62 -21.26 13.64 -12.84
C GLU A 62 -20.83 13.65 -14.32
N ASP A 63 -19.52 13.36 -14.59
CA ASP A 63 -18.99 13.33 -15.95
C ASP A 63 -19.68 12.25 -16.78
N ALA A 64 -20.16 12.63 -17.96
CA ALA A 64 -20.90 11.73 -18.84
C ALA A 64 -20.10 10.50 -19.28
N GLY A 65 -18.79 10.64 -19.50
CA GLY A 65 -17.89 9.52 -19.84
C GLY A 65 -17.70 8.58 -18.65
N ALA A 66 -17.56 9.12 -17.42
CA ALA A 66 -17.45 8.32 -16.22
C ALA A 66 -18.74 7.53 -15.97
N LEU A 67 -19.91 8.17 -16.07
CA LEU A 67 -21.22 7.51 -15.93
C LEU A 67 -21.42 6.41 -16.97
N ALA A 68 -21.12 6.69 -18.25
CA ALA A 68 -21.26 5.71 -19.32
C ALA A 68 -20.39 4.46 -19.11
N LEU A 69 -19.16 4.63 -18.64
CA LEU A 69 -18.23 3.52 -18.43
C LEU A 69 -18.37 2.84 -17.06
N ALA A 70 -19.06 3.47 -16.11
CA ALA A 70 -19.47 2.80 -14.87
C ALA A 70 -20.55 1.72 -15.11
N ALA A 71 -21.37 1.87 -16.15
CA ALA A 71 -22.28 0.86 -16.73
C ALA A 71 -22.92 -0.10 -15.69
N GLY A 72 -23.92 0.36 -14.94
CA GLY A 72 -24.61 -0.38 -13.88
C GLY A 72 -23.98 -0.27 -12.50
N ALA A 73 -22.88 0.48 -12.35
CA ALA A 73 -22.25 0.79 -11.09
C ALA A 73 -22.27 2.30 -10.75
N GLU A 74 -23.19 3.05 -11.32
CA GLU A 74 -23.29 4.53 -11.19
C GLU A 74 -23.52 4.92 -9.72
N ALA A 75 -24.32 4.16 -8.97
CA ALA A 75 -24.55 4.39 -7.55
C ALA A 75 -23.24 4.30 -6.72
N ARG A 76 -22.29 3.47 -7.16
CA ARG A 76 -20.96 3.38 -6.56
C ARG A 76 -20.04 4.51 -7.01
N LEU A 77 -20.12 4.93 -8.28
CA LEU A 77 -19.39 6.09 -8.76
C LEU A 77 -19.73 7.34 -7.94
N ALA A 78 -21.00 7.55 -7.60
CA ALA A 78 -21.44 8.64 -6.74
C ALA A 78 -20.82 8.62 -5.34
N GLN A 79 -20.41 7.45 -4.83
CA GLN A 79 -19.81 7.24 -3.51
C GLN A 79 -18.28 7.25 -3.51
N VAL A 80 -17.63 7.35 -4.67
CA VAL A 80 -16.16 7.38 -4.76
C VAL A 80 -15.62 8.54 -3.93
N GLY A 81 -14.71 8.25 -3.01
CA GLY A 81 -14.06 9.26 -2.19
C GLY A 81 -13.09 10.12 -2.97
N SER A 82 -12.86 11.35 -2.52
CA SER A 82 -11.76 12.18 -3.04
C SER A 82 -10.98 12.84 -1.90
N ARG A 83 -9.68 13.07 -2.15
CA ARG A 83 -8.77 13.73 -1.22
C ARG A 83 -7.89 14.73 -1.97
N PRO A 84 -7.38 15.79 -1.29
CA PRO A 84 -6.56 16.82 -1.93
C PRO A 84 -5.21 16.30 -2.45
N GLY A 85 -4.75 15.14 -1.99
CA GLY A 85 -3.49 14.53 -2.41
C GLY A 85 -3.31 13.12 -1.86
N LEU A 86 -2.21 12.48 -2.28
CA LEU A 86 -1.91 11.10 -1.94
C LEU A 86 -1.74 10.90 -0.42
N ASP A 87 -1.02 11.78 0.27
CA ASP A 87 -0.80 11.68 1.71
C ASP A 87 -2.13 11.63 2.50
N ALA A 88 -3.11 12.43 2.08
CA ALA A 88 -4.44 12.43 2.70
C ALA A 88 -5.27 11.18 2.34
N ALA A 89 -5.04 10.60 1.16
CA ALA A 89 -5.70 9.37 0.74
C ALA A 89 -5.14 8.11 1.43
N LEU A 90 -3.90 8.17 1.89
CA LEU A 90 -3.18 7.08 2.55
C LEU A 90 -3.18 7.19 4.09
N ALA A 91 -3.64 8.28 4.67
CA ALA A 91 -3.41 8.62 6.08
C ALA A 91 -3.85 7.54 7.08
N ASP A 92 -4.92 6.81 6.77
CA ASP A 92 -5.53 5.74 7.58
C ASP A 92 -5.18 4.32 7.09
N CYS A 93 -4.26 4.19 6.13
CA CYS A 93 -3.73 2.92 5.68
C CYS A 93 -2.41 2.61 6.40
N GLN A 94 -2.09 1.32 6.60
CA GLN A 94 -0.83 0.89 7.22
C GLN A 94 0.18 0.41 6.16
N LEU A 95 -0.30 0.06 4.98
CA LEU A 95 0.54 -0.37 3.86
C LEU A 95 0.05 0.29 2.58
N ALA A 96 0.99 0.77 1.76
CA ALA A 96 0.72 1.23 0.40
C ALA A 96 1.56 0.44 -0.61
N VAL A 97 0.90 -0.01 -1.66
CA VAL A 97 1.48 -0.76 -2.78
C VAL A 97 1.43 0.14 -4.01
N ALA A 98 2.57 0.53 -4.54
CA ALA A 98 2.64 1.23 -5.81
C ALA A 98 2.37 0.25 -6.95
N VAL A 99 1.46 0.59 -7.87
CA VAL A 99 1.23 -0.18 -9.11
C VAL A 99 1.86 0.60 -10.25
N SER A 100 2.96 0.08 -10.79
CA SER A 100 3.74 0.78 -11.83
C SER A 100 4.49 -0.23 -12.72
N ALA A 101 4.58 0.06 -14.01
CA ALA A 101 5.42 -0.71 -14.93
C ALA A 101 6.91 -0.49 -14.65
N GLU A 102 7.29 0.72 -14.16
CA GLU A 102 8.67 1.11 -13.92
C GLU A 102 8.93 1.43 -12.46
N GLY A 103 10.05 0.92 -11.93
CA GLY A 103 10.57 1.30 -10.62
C GLY A 103 11.20 2.69 -10.63
N ARG A 104 11.54 3.15 -9.42
CA ARG A 104 12.27 4.40 -9.21
C ARG A 104 13.49 4.13 -8.32
N GLU A 105 14.52 4.98 -8.46
CA GLU A 105 15.66 4.97 -7.53
C GLU A 105 15.14 5.07 -6.08
N PHE A 106 15.58 4.21 -5.20
CA PHE A 106 15.07 4.07 -3.82
C PHE A 106 13.61 3.58 -3.68
N GLY A 107 13.04 2.94 -4.72
CA GLY A 107 11.77 2.21 -4.61
C GLY A 107 11.95 0.83 -3.95
N PRO A 108 10.86 0.20 -3.49
CA PRO A 108 10.88 -1.21 -3.08
C PRO A 108 11.20 -2.14 -4.27
N PRO A 109 11.62 -3.39 -4.05
CA PRO A 109 11.80 -4.35 -5.13
C PRO A 109 10.45 -4.68 -5.80
N PRO A 110 10.45 -5.02 -7.11
CA PRO A 110 9.23 -5.39 -7.81
C PRO A 110 8.68 -6.74 -7.35
N ALA A 111 7.37 -6.84 -7.27
CA ALA A 111 6.66 -8.09 -7.07
C ALA A 111 5.52 -8.24 -8.07
N PHE A 112 5.18 -9.47 -8.45
CA PHE A 112 4.06 -9.75 -9.35
C PHE A 112 2.73 -9.79 -8.61
N PRO A 113 1.58 -9.60 -9.31
CA PRO A 113 0.27 -9.50 -8.68
C PRO A 113 -0.08 -10.66 -7.77
N GLY A 114 0.08 -11.91 -8.22
CA GLY A 114 -0.29 -13.10 -7.44
C GLY A 114 0.41 -13.17 -6.09
N PRO A 115 1.75 -13.28 -6.05
CA PRO A 115 2.50 -13.34 -4.79
C PRO A 115 2.25 -12.15 -3.86
N LEU A 116 2.20 -10.93 -4.40
CA LEU A 116 2.01 -9.74 -3.56
C LEU A 116 0.58 -9.64 -3.01
N CYS A 117 -0.43 -10.01 -3.79
CA CYS A 117 -1.80 -10.07 -3.27
C CYS A 117 -1.93 -11.13 -2.16
N ALA A 118 -1.26 -12.28 -2.28
CA ALA A 118 -1.23 -13.29 -1.22
C ALA A 118 -0.57 -12.74 0.06
N GLU A 119 0.61 -12.09 -0.05
CA GLU A 119 1.30 -11.43 1.07
C GLU A 119 0.37 -10.42 1.79
N VAL A 120 -0.29 -9.54 1.03
CA VAL A 120 -1.22 -8.53 1.55
C VAL A 120 -2.36 -9.19 2.33
N LEU A 121 -2.96 -10.24 1.77
CA LEU A 121 -4.05 -10.97 2.44
C LEU A 121 -3.56 -11.70 3.71
N ASP A 122 -2.31 -12.18 3.74
CA ASP A 122 -1.70 -12.76 4.93
C ASP A 122 -1.55 -11.73 6.03
N MET A 123 -1.03 -10.54 5.73
CA MET A 123 -0.89 -9.44 6.68
C MET A 123 -2.24 -8.97 7.23
N LEU A 124 -3.28 -8.86 6.38
CA LEU A 124 -4.64 -8.53 6.78
C LEU A 124 -5.23 -9.62 7.69
N SER A 125 -5.11 -10.87 7.30
CA SER A 125 -5.62 -12.01 8.07
C SER A 125 -4.94 -12.17 9.43
N ALA A 126 -3.64 -11.87 9.51
CA ALA A 126 -2.87 -11.88 10.75
C ALA A 126 -3.17 -10.64 11.62
N GLY A 127 -3.88 -9.64 11.13
CA GLY A 127 -4.16 -8.39 11.84
C GLY A 127 -2.95 -7.47 11.98
N GLN A 128 -1.88 -7.69 11.20
CA GLN A 128 -0.70 -6.82 11.15
C GLN A 128 -1.04 -5.46 10.52
N VAL A 129 -1.92 -5.48 9.54
CA VAL A 129 -2.51 -4.32 8.91
C VAL A 129 -4.04 -4.39 8.94
N GLN A 130 -4.72 -3.26 8.96
CA GLN A 130 -6.18 -3.17 8.92
C GLN A 130 -6.67 -2.63 7.58
N ARG A 131 -5.82 -1.85 6.89
CA ARG A 131 -6.12 -1.29 5.57
C ARG A 131 -4.88 -1.18 4.72
N VAL A 132 -4.99 -1.65 3.48
CA VAL A 132 -3.93 -1.59 2.48
C VAL A 132 -4.41 -0.75 1.30
N ALA A 133 -3.55 0.12 0.77
CA ALA A 133 -3.84 0.91 -0.43
C ALA A 133 -3.05 0.42 -1.64
N PHE A 134 -3.71 0.20 -2.77
CA PHE A 134 -3.09 0.00 -4.08
C PHE A 134 -3.15 1.32 -4.84
N VAL A 135 -1.99 1.88 -5.15
CA VAL A 135 -1.83 3.24 -5.67
C VAL A 135 -1.48 3.20 -7.15
N PHE A 136 -2.29 3.87 -7.95
CA PHE A 136 -2.14 3.96 -9.40
C PHE A 136 -1.87 5.41 -9.79
N GLY A 137 -0.90 5.62 -10.66
CA GLY A 137 -0.53 6.95 -11.15
C GLY A 137 -1.38 7.43 -12.33
N THR A 138 -0.97 8.52 -12.91
CA THR A 138 -1.61 9.09 -14.12
C THR A 138 -1.40 8.16 -15.31
N GLU A 139 -2.31 8.23 -16.29
CA GLU A 139 -2.28 7.39 -17.50
C GLU A 139 -1.02 7.60 -18.33
N ARG A 140 -0.46 8.81 -18.31
CA ARG A 140 0.66 9.20 -19.18
C ARG A 140 2.04 8.96 -18.54
N THR A 141 2.18 9.23 -17.26
CA THR A 141 3.49 9.23 -16.57
C THR A 141 3.59 8.21 -15.44
N GLY A 142 2.52 7.48 -15.16
CA GLY A 142 2.45 6.59 -14.03
C GLY A 142 2.63 7.33 -12.69
N LEU A 143 3.22 6.67 -11.71
CA LEU A 143 3.60 7.23 -10.41
C LEU A 143 4.94 7.95 -10.50
N GLY A 144 5.00 9.18 -9.98
CA GLY A 144 6.23 9.94 -9.84
C GLY A 144 7.10 9.42 -8.68
N THR A 145 8.35 9.90 -8.62
CA THR A 145 9.30 9.50 -7.56
C THR A 145 8.78 9.82 -6.15
N ALA A 146 8.12 10.97 -5.97
CA ALA A 146 7.55 11.37 -4.69
C ALA A 146 6.39 10.45 -4.26
N GLU A 147 5.57 10.01 -5.21
CA GLU A 147 4.44 9.10 -4.96
C GLU A 147 4.93 7.67 -4.68
N MET A 148 5.89 7.16 -5.45
CA MET A 148 6.55 5.88 -5.18
C MET A 148 7.21 5.85 -3.80
N ALA A 149 7.80 6.95 -3.35
CA ALA A 149 8.43 7.06 -2.03
C ALA A 149 7.43 6.99 -0.85
N ARG A 150 6.11 7.07 -1.12
CA ARG A 150 5.04 6.85 -0.12
C ARG A 150 4.65 5.40 0.02
N CYS A 151 5.07 4.54 -0.92
CA CYS A 151 4.68 3.14 -0.98
C CYS A 151 5.79 2.24 -0.44
N GLN A 152 5.42 1.21 0.32
CA GLN A 152 6.33 0.25 0.93
C GLN A 152 6.50 -1.00 0.08
N ARG A 153 5.62 -1.22 -0.88
CA ARG A 153 5.66 -2.33 -1.85
C ARG A 153 5.48 -1.79 -3.26
N TRP A 154 6.03 -2.52 -4.21
CA TRP A 154 5.85 -2.22 -5.63
C TRP A 154 5.34 -3.45 -6.37
N LEU A 155 4.14 -3.29 -6.96
CA LEU A 155 3.52 -4.27 -7.83
C LEU A 155 3.78 -3.88 -9.28
N THR A 156 4.36 -4.78 -10.05
CA THR A 156 4.51 -4.65 -11.49
C THR A 156 3.69 -5.73 -12.19
N ILE A 157 2.89 -5.32 -13.19
CA ILE A 157 2.12 -6.25 -14.01
C ILE A 157 3.02 -6.67 -15.17
N PRO A 158 3.29 -7.97 -15.35
CA PRO A 158 4.06 -8.44 -16.50
C PRO A 158 3.35 -8.03 -17.80
N ALA A 159 4.09 -7.37 -18.67
CA ALA A 159 3.61 -6.93 -19.98
C ALA A 159 4.72 -7.11 -21.01
N ASP A 160 4.40 -6.90 -22.28
CA ASP A 160 5.37 -6.93 -23.36
C ASP A 160 6.46 -5.87 -23.16
N ALA A 161 7.72 -6.23 -23.46
CA ALA A 161 8.87 -5.35 -23.23
C ALA A 161 8.81 -4.06 -24.09
N ASP A 162 8.25 -4.14 -25.28
CA ASP A 162 8.15 -3.01 -26.20
C ASP A 162 6.88 -2.18 -25.97
N TYR A 163 5.88 -2.74 -25.27
CA TYR A 163 4.61 -2.08 -24.98
C TYR A 163 4.07 -2.43 -23.56
N SER A 164 4.73 -1.91 -22.54
CA SER A 164 4.43 -2.23 -21.13
C SER A 164 3.35 -1.35 -20.49
N SER A 165 2.88 -0.29 -21.17
CA SER A 165 1.91 0.66 -20.61
C SER A 165 0.48 0.15 -20.75
N LEU A 166 -0.14 -0.18 -19.63
CA LEU A 166 -1.57 -0.54 -19.56
C LEU A 166 -2.44 0.71 -19.38
N ASN A 167 -3.66 0.66 -19.94
CA ASN A 167 -4.68 1.63 -19.54
C ASN A 167 -4.93 1.53 -18.02
N LEU A 168 -5.19 2.67 -17.37
CA LEU A 168 -5.37 2.78 -15.93
C LEU A 168 -6.43 1.78 -15.41
N ALA A 169 -7.60 1.74 -16.04
CA ALA A 169 -8.67 0.84 -15.60
C ALA A 169 -8.37 -0.65 -15.86
N GLN A 170 -7.56 -0.96 -16.89
CA GLN A 170 -7.08 -2.33 -17.13
C GLN A 170 -6.12 -2.76 -16.01
N ALA A 171 -5.19 -1.89 -15.61
CA ALA A 171 -4.31 -2.16 -14.47
C ALA A 171 -5.11 -2.37 -13.17
N VAL A 172 -6.11 -1.54 -12.91
CA VAL A 172 -7.05 -1.71 -11.78
C VAL A 172 -7.75 -3.07 -11.84
N GLN A 173 -8.25 -3.47 -13.03
CA GLN A 173 -8.94 -4.75 -13.19
C GLN A 173 -8.02 -5.94 -12.89
N ILE A 174 -6.77 -5.92 -13.36
CA ILE A 174 -5.82 -7.02 -13.14
C ILE A 174 -5.51 -7.16 -11.65
N VAL A 175 -5.21 -6.07 -10.94
CA VAL A 175 -4.93 -6.12 -9.50
C VAL A 175 -6.16 -6.58 -8.71
N ALA A 176 -7.35 -6.06 -9.04
CA ALA A 176 -8.60 -6.44 -8.40
C ALA A 176 -8.93 -7.93 -8.62
N PHE A 177 -8.69 -8.44 -9.84
CA PHE A 177 -8.85 -9.86 -10.16
C PHE A 177 -7.87 -10.71 -9.36
N SER A 178 -6.59 -10.32 -9.28
CA SER A 178 -5.57 -11.07 -8.54
C SER A 178 -5.88 -11.13 -7.04
N LEU A 179 -6.39 -10.04 -6.45
CA LEU A 179 -6.87 -10.04 -5.05
C LEU A 179 -8.03 -11.02 -4.87
N ARG A 180 -9.04 -10.95 -5.74
CA ARG A 180 -10.21 -11.85 -5.64
C ARG A 180 -9.80 -13.31 -5.82
N GLN A 181 -8.91 -13.59 -6.78
CA GLN A 181 -8.36 -14.93 -7.00
C GLN A 181 -7.65 -15.45 -5.75
N ALA A 182 -6.74 -14.66 -5.17
CA ALA A 182 -6.01 -15.03 -3.96
C ALA A 182 -6.94 -15.28 -2.76
N VAL A 183 -8.05 -14.54 -2.63
CA VAL A 183 -9.08 -14.81 -1.61
C VAL A 183 -9.74 -16.15 -1.86
N LEU A 184 -10.15 -16.45 -3.09
CA LEU A 184 -10.81 -17.72 -3.44
C LEU A 184 -9.89 -18.94 -3.23
N GLU A 185 -8.59 -18.81 -3.55
CA GLU A 185 -7.57 -19.84 -3.31
C GLU A 185 -7.40 -20.11 -1.81
N ARG A 186 -7.39 -19.06 -0.99
CA ARG A 186 -7.35 -19.19 0.49
C ARG A 186 -8.60 -19.88 1.02
N ASP A 187 -9.78 -19.52 0.54
CA ASP A 187 -11.03 -20.16 0.96
C ASP A 187 -11.03 -21.66 0.61
N ALA A 188 -10.54 -22.02 -0.57
CA ALA A 188 -10.39 -23.40 -0.99
C ALA A 188 -9.42 -24.16 -0.07
N ALA A 189 -8.25 -23.58 0.23
CA ALA A 189 -7.28 -24.19 1.14
C ALA A 189 -7.84 -24.37 2.57
N ARG A 190 -8.60 -23.39 3.09
CA ARG A 190 -9.28 -23.48 4.40
C ARG A 190 -10.33 -24.58 4.42
N ALA A 191 -11.12 -24.72 3.36
CA ALA A 191 -12.12 -25.77 3.26
C ALA A 191 -11.50 -27.17 3.28
N MET A 192 -10.34 -27.36 2.63
CA MET A 192 -9.59 -28.63 2.65
C MET A 192 -9.07 -28.96 4.05
N THR A 193 -8.55 -28.00 4.79
CA THR A 193 -8.02 -28.23 6.16
C THR A 193 -9.12 -28.50 7.21
N HIS A 194 -10.35 -28.04 6.98
CA HIS A 194 -11.50 -28.28 7.89
C HIS A 194 -12.35 -29.46 7.47
N GLY A 195 -12.19 -29.97 6.23
CA GLY A 195 -12.95 -31.10 5.67
C GLY A 195 -12.41 -32.48 6.07
N ASP A 196 -11.19 -32.61 6.58
CA ASP A 196 -10.57 -33.90 6.93
C ASP A 196 -11.08 -34.50 8.27
N SER A 197 -12.07 -33.88 8.92
CA SER A 197 -12.73 -34.45 10.09
C SER A 197 -14.12 -35.05 9.81
N ALA A 198 -14.60 -35.03 8.57
CA ALA A 198 -15.89 -35.66 8.19
C ALA A 198 -15.85 -36.22 6.77
N SER A 199 -15.74 -37.54 6.65
CA SER A 199 -16.03 -38.41 5.52
C SER A 199 -15.19 -38.18 4.23
N GLY A 200 -14.37 -39.19 3.92
CA GLY A 200 -13.70 -39.33 2.62
C GLY A 200 -14.70 -39.42 1.45
N GLY A 201 -14.44 -38.61 0.42
CA GLY A 201 -15.13 -38.64 -0.85
C GLY A 201 -14.27 -37.94 -1.90
N ALA A 202 -13.74 -38.76 -2.83
CA ALA A 202 -12.83 -38.39 -3.90
C ALA A 202 -13.46 -37.36 -4.86
N LEU A 203 -12.94 -36.16 -4.92
CA LEU A 203 -13.05 -35.19 -6.06
C LEU A 203 -11.91 -34.15 -6.02
N GLY A 204 -10.67 -34.55 -5.80
CA GLY A 204 -9.52 -33.65 -5.70
C GLY A 204 -8.52 -33.70 -6.86
N GLY A 205 -8.89 -34.29 -8.03
CA GLY A 205 -7.93 -34.67 -9.05
C GLY A 205 -7.74 -33.76 -10.26
N GLU A 206 -8.62 -32.81 -10.49
CA GLU A 206 -8.67 -32.17 -11.82
C GLU A 206 -8.28 -30.68 -11.88
N LEU A 207 -8.37 -29.94 -10.79
CA LEU A 207 -7.96 -28.53 -10.77
C LEU A 207 -6.45 -28.30 -10.51
N ALA A 208 -5.75 -29.28 -9.92
CA ALA A 208 -4.30 -29.15 -9.62
C ALA A 208 -3.40 -29.27 -10.86
N ARG A 209 -3.90 -29.70 -12.01
CA ARG A 209 -3.11 -29.91 -13.24
C ARG A 209 -3.05 -28.73 -14.19
N ALA A 210 -3.73 -27.63 -13.91
CA ALA A 210 -3.78 -26.47 -14.81
C ALA A 210 -2.74 -25.38 -14.51
N VAL A 211 -1.89 -25.53 -13.46
CA VAL A 211 -0.96 -24.48 -13.02
C VAL A 211 0.53 -24.85 -13.22
N ASP A 212 0.83 -26.06 -13.70
CA ASP A 212 2.22 -26.55 -13.90
C ASP A 212 2.85 -26.11 -15.23
N GLY A 213 2.66 -24.89 -15.67
CA GLY A 213 3.14 -24.41 -16.96
C GLY A 213 4.06 -23.19 -16.96
N TYR A 214 4.50 -22.68 -15.81
CA TYR A 214 5.47 -21.58 -15.81
C TYR A 214 6.88 -22.10 -15.47
N PRO A 215 7.89 -21.87 -16.35
CA PRO A 215 9.26 -22.27 -16.07
C PRO A 215 9.83 -21.45 -14.92
N THR A 216 10.32 -22.13 -13.88
CA THR A 216 10.98 -21.55 -12.68
C THR A 216 12.47 -21.27 -12.87
N ASP A 217 12.96 -21.23 -14.10
CA ASP A 217 14.39 -21.10 -14.38
C ASP A 217 14.79 -19.68 -14.78
N VAL A 218 14.68 -18.72 -13.86
CA VAL A 218 15.50 -17.48 -13.91
C VAL A 218 15.67 -16.93 -12.49
N CYS A 219 16.57 -17.48 -11.71
CA CYS A 219 17.49 -16.75 -10.83
C CYS A 219 18.31 -17.77 -10.01
N GLY A 220 19.57 -17.93 -10.38
CA GLY A 220 20.52 -18.68 -9.57
C GLY A 220 20.89 -17.92 -8.31
N CYS A 221 20.19 -18.18 -7.23
CA CYS A 221 20.59 -17.84 -5.87
C CYS A 221 20.42 -19.11 -5.04
N GLY A 222 21.57 -19.62 -4.51
CA GLY A 222 21.64 -20.89 -3.80
C GLY A 222 20.85 -20.88 -2.49
N ASP A 223 20.40 -22.08 -2.17
CA ASP A 223 20.04 -22.63 -0.86
C ASP A 223 19.84 -21.68 0.34
N GLU A 224 18.66 -21.08 0.45
CA GLU A 224 18.10 -20.58 1.71
C GLU A 224 16.73 -21.19 2.08
N ALA A 225 16.38 -22.33 1.51
CA ALA A 225 15.12 -23.03 1.80
C ALA A 225 15.09 -23.72 3.19
N SER A 226 16.15 -23.62 3.98
CA SER A 226 16.27 -24.37 5.26
C SER A 226 15.97 -23.56 6.54
N LEU A 227 15.68 -22.27 6.47
CA LEU A 227 15.46 -21.44 7.66
C LEU A 227 13.98 -21.09 7.95
N VAL A 228 13.03 -21.49 7.11
CA VAL A 228 11.60 -21.18 7.30
C VAL A 228 10.79 -22.33 7.91
N ALA A 229 11.37 -23.50 8.09
CA ALA A 229 10.67 -24.71 8.56
C ALA A 229 10.41 -24.77 10.09
N GLY A 230 10.66 -23.71 10.86
CA GLY A 230 10.61 -23.71 12.32
C GLY A 230 9.47 -22.95 13.00
N MET A 231 8.67 -22.19 12.29
CA MET A 231 7.57 -21.42 12.90
C MET A 231 6.21 -22.03 12.59
N ARG A 232 5.82 -23.05 13.37
CA ARG A 232 4.40 -23.44 13.46
C ARG A 232 3.65 -22.29 14.14
N HIS A 233 2.89 -21.52 13.37
CA HIS A 233 1.97 -20.53 13.91
C HIS A 233 0.81 -21.27 14.58
N ASP A 234 0.78 -21.26 15.91
CA ASP A 234 -0.41 -21.53 16.71
C ASP A 234 -1.42 -20.42 16.43
N GLY A 235 -2.51 -20.74 15.76
CA GLY A 235 -3.50 -19.82 15.17
C GLY A 235 -4.42 -19.10 16.18
N SER A 236 -4.02 -18.89 17.45
CA SER A 236 -4.90 -18.32 18.48
C SER A 236 -4.40 -17.04 19.18
N ARG A 237 -3.22 -16.53 18.82
CA ARG A 237 -2.74 -15.26 19.41
C ARG A 237 -2.96 -14.11 18.44
N GLY A 238 -3.97 -13.27 18.70
CA GLY A 238 -4.12 -11.98 18.03
C GLY A 238 -2.81 -11.18 18.10
N VAL A 239 -2.46 -10.49 17.00
CA VAL A 239 -1.26 -9.63 16.91
C VAL A 239 -1.25 -8.67 18.08
N ARG A 240 -0.16 -8.60 18.82
CA ARG A 240 0.00 -7.65 19.91
C ARG A 240 -0.11 -6.23 19.37
N PRO A 241 -0.70 -5.27 20.10
CA PRO A 241 -0.77 -3.88 19.66
C PRO A 241 0.59 -3.29 19.23
N SER A 242 1.69 -3.74 19.87
CA SER A 242 3.07 -3.35 19.53
C SER A 242 3.60 -3.91 18.21
N GLU A 243 2.94 -4.91 17.64
CA GLU A 243 3.32 -5.58 16.38
C GLU A 243 2.52 -5.06 15.18
N ARG A 244 1.50 -4.21 15.43
CA ARG A 244 0.71 -3.59 14.35
C ARG A 244 1.51 -2.49 13.67
N LEU A 245 1.43 -2.46 12.34
CA LEU A 245 2.07 -1.39 11.59
C LEU A 245 1.41 -0.03 11.90
N ALA A 246 2.22 1.01 11.88
CA ALA A 246 1.74 2.38 12.06
C ALA A 246 0.95 2.85 10.84
N ASP A 247 -0.04 3.71 11.10
CA ASP A 247 -0.73 4.42 10.02
C ASP A 247 0.27 5.26 9.21
N LEU A 248 0.15 5.26 7.89
CA LEU A 248 1.03 6.02 7.01
C LEU A 248 0.98 7.52 7.29
N GLY A 249 -0.15 8.04 7.77
CA GLY A 249 -0.25 9.40 8.27
C GLY A 249 0.65 9.69 9.48
N ALA A 250 0.78 8.73 10.39
CA ALA A 250 1.68 8.83 11.54
C ALA A 250 3.15 8.73 11.11
N VAL A 251 3.47 7.83 10.19
CA VAL A 251 4.81 7.69 9.60
C VAL A 251 5.22 8.95 8.84
N GLU A 252 4.33 9.55 8.04
CA GLU A 252 4.61 10.81 7.35
C GLU A 252 4.80 11.96 8.34
N GLY A 253 4.03 11.99 9.42
CA GLY A 253 4.25 12.92 10.53
C GLY A 253 5.61 12.76 11.20
N LEU A 254 6.13 11.53 11.33
CA LEU A 254 7.48 11.25 11.81
C LEU A 254 8.53 11.82 10.85
N TYR A 255 8.41 11.59 9.54
CA TYR A 255 9.36 12.13 8.55
C TYR A 255 9.43 13.65 8.56
N ARG A 256 8.28 14.34 8.65
CA ARG A 256 8.24 15.81 8.78
C ARG A 256 8.91 16.29 10.07
N HIS A 257 8.69 15.60 11.19
CA HIS A 257 9.34 15.92 12.46
C HIS A 257 10.85 15.70 12.37
N ALA A 258 11.31 14.55 11.85
CA ALA A 258 12.72 14.24 11.67
C ALA A 258 13.43 15.26 10.76
N GLU A 259 12.77 15.67 9.65
CA GLU A 259 13.31 16.70 8.75
C GLU A 259 13.53 18.03 9.47
N SER A 260 12.54 18.48 10.26
CA SER A 260 12.62 19.70 11.06
C SER A 260 13.74 19.63 12.12
N SER A 261 13.80 18.50 12.86
CA SER A 261 14.81 18.29 13.92
C SER A 261 16.24 18.21 13.35
N LEU A 262 16.42 17.52 12.22
CA LEU A 262 17.72 17.42 11.52
C LEU A 262 18.17 18.77 10.94
N ALA A 263 17.21 19.57 10.47
CA ALA A 263 17.50 20.95 10.02
C ALA A 263 17.93 21.83 11.20
N ALA A 264 17.22 21.78 12.34
CA ALA A 264 17.55 22.50 13.55
C ALA A 264 18.93 22.10 14.13
N LEU A 265 19.31 20.83 13.96
CA LEU A 265 20.64 20.31 14.36
C LEU A 265 21.77 20.72 13.39
N GLY A 266 21.43 21.26 12.20
CA GLY A 266 22.39 21.57 11.15
C GLY A 266 22.90 20.37 10.33
N THR A 267 22.35 19.20 10.55
CA THR A 267 22.66 17.97 9.77
C THR A 267 22.02 17.99 8.38
N LEU A 268 20.86 18.62 8.26
CA LEU A 268 20.13 18.81 7.01
C LEU A 268 20.11 20.31 6.66
N ASP A 269 20.63 20.66 5.48
CA ASP A 269 20.50 22.01 4.92
C ASP A 269 19.19 22.07 4.10
N PRO A 270 18.18 22.86 4.53
CA PRO A 270 16.90 22.96 3.79
C PRO A 270 17.06 23.50 2.37
N ALA A 271 18.11 24.33 2.12
CA ALA A 271 18.40 24.86 0.78
C ALA A 271 19.06 23.82 -0.13
N ARG A 272 19.70 22.81 0.47
CA ARG A 272 20.40 21.71 -0.23
C ARG A 272 20.14 20.37 0.47
N PRO A 273 18.91 19.86 0.46
CA PRO A 273 18.50 18.73 1.31
C PRO A 273 19.21 17.41 0.95
N ARG A 274 20.00 17.39 -0.15
CA ARG A 274 20.65 16.17 -0.67
C ARG A 274 19.65 15.01 -0.75
N ARG A 275 20.11 13.76 -0.51
CA ARG A 275 19.24 12.57 -0.57
C ARG A 275 18.94 11.98 0.82
N LEU A 276 19.18 12.72 1.92
CA LEU A 276 19.07 12.17 3.28
C LEU A 276 17.65 11.69 3.59
N MET A 277 16.63 12.53 3.38
CA MET A 277 15.26 12.16 3.66
C MET A 277 14.76 11.03 2.75
N ALA A 278 15.16 11.00 1.47
CA ALA A 278 14.84 9.91 0.56
C ALA A 278 15.42 8.57 1.03
N ARG A 279 16.67 8.58 1.53
CA ARG A 279 17.34 7.38 2.08
C ARG A 279 16.68 6.91 3.37
N LEU A 280 16.27 7.83 4.26
CA LEU A 280 15.55 7.48 5.49
C LEU A 280 14.18 6.86 5.17
N ARG A 281 13.44 7.43 4.21
CA ARG A 281 12.18 6.85 3.73
C ARG A 281 12.38 5.46 3.16
N HIS A 282 13.41 5.26 2.33
CA HIS A 282 13.74 3.95 1.79
C HIS A 282 14.12 2.93 2.88
N LEU A 283 14.92 3.35 3.86
CA LEU A 283 15.34 2.49 4.98
C LEU A 283 14.14 2.02 5.79
N PHE A 284 13.32 2.96 6.27
CA PHE A 284 12.15 2.62 7.10
C PHE A 284 10.99 2.00 6.29
N GLY A 285 10.87 2.34 5.02
CA GLY A 285 9.86 1.73 4.14
C GLY A 285 10.05 0.23 3.96
N ARG A 286 11.30 -0.26 3.97
CA ARG A 286 11.58 -1.70 3.88
C ARG A 286 11.18 -2.46 5.14
N THR A 287 11.29 -1.84 6.31
CA THR A 287 10.98 -2.47 7.60
C THR A 287 9.51 -2.37 7.99
N SER A 288 8.76 -1.42 7.38
CA SER A 288 7.35 -1.18 7.71
C SER A 288 7.18 -0.93 9.22
N LEU A 289 7.35 0.34 9.65
CA LEU A 289 7.40 0.70 11.08
C LEU A 289 6.10 0.36 11.81
N THR A 290 6.23 -0.21 13.00
CA THR A 290 5.14 -0.36 13.98
C THR A 290 4.82 0.98 14.66
N ALA A 291 3.64 1.07 15.28
CA ALA A 291 3.24 2.26 16.04
C ALA A 291 4.23 2.58 17.18
N ALA A 292 4.73 1.55 17.86
CA ALA A 292 5.70 1.70 18.95
C ALA A 292 7.06 2.26 18.46
N GLU A 293 7.50 1.82 17.28
CA GLU A 293 8.75 2.33 16.68
C GLU A 293 8.61 3.79 16.21
N VAL A 294 7.45 4.17 15.67
CA VAL A 294 7.15 5.58 15.34
C VAL A 294 7.20 6.44 16.59
N ASP A 295 6.62 6.01 17.71
CA ASP A 295 6.65 6.75 18.97
C ASP A 295 8.06 6.86 19.55
N LEU A 296 8.86 5.80 19.48
CA LEU A 296 10.28 5.80 19.87
C LEU A 296 11.06 6.85 19.08
N LEU A 297 10.96 6.79 17.74
CA LEU A 297 11.67 7.71 16.85
C LEU A 297 11.22 9.17 17.04
N ARG A 298 9.94 9.39 17.28
CA ARG A 298 9.43 10.73 17.65
C ARG A 298 9.97 11.20 19.01
N GLY A 299 10.21 10.28 19.94
CA GLY A 299 10.90 10.57 21.21
C GLY A 299 12.29 11.14 20.97
N ILE A 300 13.07 10.49 20.10
CA ILE A 300 14.42 10.96 19.71
C ILE A 300 14.36 12.37 19.07
N CYS A 301 13.43 12.60 18.16
CA CYS A 301 13.26 13.93 17.55
C CYS A 301 12.94 15.01 18.60
N ARG A 302 12.05 14.73 19.56
CA ARG A 302 11.74 15.67 20.66
C ARG A 302 12.97 15.98 21.53
N ASP A 303 13.84 15.02 21.76
CA ASP A 303 15.09 15.27 22.53
C ASP A 303 16.08 16.10 21.75
N ILE A 304 16.19 15.91 20.43
CA ILE A 304 16.96 16.78 19.55
C ILE A 304 16.45 18.22 19.63
N ASP A 305 15.13 18.42 19.45
CA ASP A 305 14.50 19.74 19.48
C ASP A 305 14.71 20.46 20.81
N ARG A 306 14.65 19.73 21.93
CA ARG A 306 14.89 20.29 23.26
C ARG A 306 16.33 20.80 23.41
N ARG A 307 17.31 20.02 22.94
CA ARG A 307 18.73 20.38 23.02
C ARG A 307 19.09 21.53 22.10
N THR A 308 18.56 21.55 20.88
CA THR A 308 18.82 22.65 19.93
C THR A 308 18.21 23.98 20.40
N LYS A 309 16.99 23.96 20.95
CA LYS A 309 16.38 25.17 21.56
C LYS A 309 17.14 25.68 22.77
N GLY A 310 17.62 24.76 23.65
CA GLY A 310 18.44 25.13 24.80
C GLY A 310 19.77 25.78 24.40
N ALA A 311 20.43 25.27 23.36
CA ALA A 311 21.67 25.85 22.85
C ALA A 311 21.48 27.23 22.22
N GLN A 312 20.38 27.44 21.50
CA GLN A 312 20.03 28.75 20.92
C GLN A 312 19.70 29.79 22.00
N SER A 313 18.99 29.41 23.06
CA SER A 313 18.68 30.27 24.20
C SER A 313 19.94 30.68 24.98
N ALA A 314 20.91 29.76 25.16
CA ALA A 314 22.18 30.03 25.82
C ALA A 314 23.07 30.97 24.99
N ALA A 315 23.04 30.84 23.65
CA ALA A 315 23.80 31.71 22.75
C ALA A 315 23.24 33.14 22.69
N THR A 316 21.92 33.32 22.79
CA THR A 316 21.27 34.63 22.85
C THR A 316 21.38 35.30 24.21
N GLY A 317 21.51 34.56 25.32
CA GLY A 317 21.68 35.07 26.67
C GLY A 317 23.11 35.52 26.98
N SER A 318 24.12 35.14 26.16
CA SER A 318 25.55 35.50 26.34
C SER A 318 25.97 36.75 25.60
N ALA A 319 25.08 37.50 24.95
CA ALA A 319 25.39 38.81 24.41
C ALA A 319 25.43 39.83 25.57
N MET A 320 26.62 40.03 26.12
CA MET A 320 26.88 41.04 27.18
C MET A 320 26.52 42.44 26.75
N PRO A 321 26.03 43.30 27.70
CA PRO A 321 25.79 44.70 27.41
C PRO A 321 27.17 45.36 27.12
N SER A 322 27.18 46.08 26.01
CA SER A 322 28.32 46.93 25.57
C SER A 322 28.70 47.92 26.68
N ALA A 323 30.00 47.92 27.00
CA ALA A 323 30.62 48.96 27.80
C ALA A 323 30.43 50.32 27.13
N LYS A 324 29.44 51.07 27.58
CA LYS A 324 29.30 52.52 27.42
C LYS A 324 28.67 53.06 28.70
N ASP A 325 29.51 53.25 29.71
CA ASP A 325 29.34 54.21 30.81
C ASP A 325 30.58 54.15 31.67
N MET A 326 31.67 54.71 31.14
CA MET A 326 32.77 55.23 31.90
C MET A 326 33.35 56.41 31.12
N THR A 327 32.77 57.59 31.33
CA THR A 327 33.48 58.85 31.32
C THR A 327 32.68 59.86 32.18
#